data_4234c9cf9b10a508717480c6adced579
#
_entry.id   4234c9cf9b10a508717480c6adced579
#
_cell.length_a   1.000
_cell.length_b   1.000
_cell.length_c   1.000
_cell.angle_alpha   90.00
_cell.angle_beta   90.00
_cell.angle_gamma   90.00
#
_symmetry.space_group_name_H-M   'P 1'
#
loop_
_entity.id
_entity.type
_entity.pdbx_description
1 polymer ?
#
loop_
_entity_poly.entity_id
_entity_poly.type
_entity_poly.pdbx_seq_one_letter_code
_entity_poly.pdbx_strand_id
1 'polypeptide(L)'
;MRRKIEEKLLTWRNKTENRMPLLLYGARQVGKTYILTKFGETQFDNTVYINLETNLSVASYFSNDISPERLIRFLETTVNEVITPGRTLIIFDEIQSCERALTSLKYFCEMAPEYHIAAAGILLGVAIHRKHYSFPVGKVESMTLYPLDFEEFLWANGEERLSQEIRSAFDQMIPLPEALHQKAIEFYRYYLIVGGMPACVQTFTNSGKLVLIPTVQNEIANNYVADMAKYATTADTVKIRSCFNSIPAQLAKENKKFQYKVVQQGGSAALLGESIEWLAQAGIVLKCQKINHGTSPIAVYADLSSFKLYMSDVGLLVMKSGVPQQTILTGESNVFMGSVTENYVAQALASNGHALFYWASEHSAELDFVLQKGSEVIGIEVKKGTKVHSKSLSVFIQKYKPSYSIRFSEKNFGKTENMLSVPLYAAFCI
;
A
#
# COMPACT_ATOMS: atom_id res chain seq x y z
N MET A 1 -16.93 4.17 2.36
CA MET A 1 -16.26 3.23 3.30
C MET A 1 -15.35 4.04 4.23
N ARG A 2 -15.27 3.67 5.52
CA ARG A 2 -14.36 4.28 6.50
C ARG A 2 -12.93 3.87 6.21
N ARG A 3 -11.96 4.80 6.37
CA ARG A 3 -10.55 4.55 6.10
C ARG A 3 -9.70 5.06 7.26
N LYS A 4 -8.66 4.33 7.64
CA LYS A 4 -7.68 4.72 8.69
C LYS A 4 -7.00 6.05 8.41
N ILE A 5 -6.80 6.37 7.13
CA ILE A 5 -6.14 7.62 6.74
C ILE A 5 -6.96 8.86 7.13
N GLU A 6 -8.27 8.74 7.39
CA GLU A 6 -9.13 9.86 7.83
C GLU A 6 -8.59 10.51 9.12
N GLU A 7 -8.03 9.72 10.05
CA GLU A 7 -7.40 10.23 11.28
C GLU A 7 -6.14 11.06 11.00
N LYS A 8 -5.32 10.61 10.03
CA LYS A 8 -4.13 11.36 9.59
C LYS A 8 -4.51 12.65 8.88
N LEU A 9 -5.57 12.63 8.07
CA LEU A 9 -6.12 13.81 7.40
C LEU A 9 -6.64 14.83 8.42
N LEU A 10 -7.34 14.39 9.47
CA LEU A 10 -7.79 15.25 10.58
C LEU A 10 -6.58 15.87 11.32
N THR A 11 -5.56 15.07 11.60
CA THR A 11 -4.32 15.56 12.22
C THR A 11 -3.66 16.63 11.34
N TRP A 12 -3.56 16.41 10.04
CA TRP A 12 -3.03 17.39 9.09
C TRP A 12 -3.85 18.67 9.04
N ARG A 13 -5.19 18.56 8.97
CA ARG A 13 -6.09 19.73 8.94
C ARG A 13 -5.93 20.60 10.18
N ASN A 14 -5.80 19.98 11.35
CA ASN A 14 -5.78 20.67 12.64
C ASN A 14 -4.41 21.29 13.00
N LYS A 15 -3.39 21.14 12.15
CA LYS A 15 -2.10 21.81 12.34
C LYS A 15 -2.28 23.33 12.24
N THR A 16 -1.97 24.06 13.29
CA THR A 16 -2.00 25.53 13.33
C THR A 16 -0.67 26.14 12.86
N GLU A 17 0.43 25.42 13.06
CA GLU A 17 1.77 25.85 12.68
C GLU A 17 2.41 24.84 11.72
N ASN A 18 3.24 25.37 10.80
CA ASN A 18 4.02 24.55 9.85
C ASN A 18 3.17 23.57 9.03
N ARG A 19 1.88 23.86 8.80
CA ARG A 19 1.06 23.03 7.91
C ARG A 19 1.54 23.21 6.47
N MET A 20 1.92 22.11 5.86
CA MET A 20 2.29 22.06 4.45
C MET A 20 1.10 21.58 3.60
N PRO A 21 1.04 21.91 2.30
CA PRO A 21 0.13 21.26 1.38
C PRO A 21 0.27 19.73 1.47
N LEU A 22 -0.88 19.06 1.46
CA LEU A 22 -0.94 17.59 1.49
C LEU A 22 -0.71 17.03 0.09
N LEU A 23 0.09 15.98 0.00
CA LEU A 23 0.30 15.21 -1.21
C LEU A 23 -0.07 13.74 -0.96
N LEU A 24 -1.24 13.32 -1.48
CA LEU A 24 -1.77 11.98 -1.29
C LEU A 24 -1.38 11.07 -2.45
N TYR A 25 -0.50 10.11 -2.18
CA TYR A 25 -0.06 9.08 -3.11
C TYR A 25 -0.89 7.81 -3.00
N GLY A 26 -0.72 6.92 -3.96
CA GLY A 26 -1.28 5.57 -3.94
C GLY A 26 -1.60 5.07 -5.34
N ALA A 27 -1.76 3.76 -5.48
CA ALA A 27 -2.12 3.14 -6.76
C ALA A 27 -3.43 3.71 -7.33
N ARG A 28 -3.65 3.49 -8.62
CA ARG A 28 -4.94 3.85 -9.23
C ARG A 28 -6.08 3.07 -8.56
N GLN A 29 -7.24 3.70 -8.45
CA GLN A 29 -8.48 3.10 -7.93
C GLN A 29 -8.45 2.70 -6.43
N VAL A 30 -7.45 3.13 -5.64
CA VAL A 30 -7.46 2.94 -4.18
C VAL A 30 -8.36 3.93 -3.43
N GLY A 31 -8.98 4.89 -4.16
CA GLY A 31 -9.97 5.81 -3.60
C GLY A 31 -9.43 7.18 -3.16
N LYS A 32 -8.31 7.66 -3.73
CA LYS A 32 -7.71 8.98 -3.40
C LYS A 32 -8.70 10.14 -3.58
N THR A 33 -9.29 10.26 -4.74
CA THR A 33 -10.29 11.29 -5.06
C THR A 33 -11.46 11.20 -4.10
N TYR A 34 -12.02 10.01 -3.91
CA TYR A 34 -13.16 9.79 -3.02
C TYR A 34 -12.87 10.24 -1.58
N ILE A 35 -11.72 9.85 -1.02
CA ILE A 35 -11.41 10.17 0.38
C ILE A 35 -11.18 11.67 0.59
N LEU A 36 -10.50 12.35 -0.36
CA LEU A 36 -10.28 13.79 -0.27
C LEU A 36 -11.57 14.58 -0.45
N THR A 37 -12.42 14.20 -1.41
CA THR A 37 -13.73 14.86 -1.63
C THR A 37 -14.62 14.69 -0.41
N LYS A 38 -14.78 13.44 0.09
CA LYS A 38 -15.54 13.17 1.32
C LYS A 38 -14.98 13.93 2.52
N PHE A 39 -13.65 14.00 2.65
CA PHE A 39 -12.99 14.74 3.73
C PHE A 39 -13.30 16.25 3.63
N GLY A 40 -13.26 16.81 2.43
CA GLY A 40 -13.65 18.19 2.18
C GLY A 40 -15.10 18.46 2.58
N GLU A 41 -16.03 17.65 2.07
CA GLU A 41 -17.48 17.78 2.36
C GLU A 41 -17.82 17.65 3.84
N THR A 42 -17.07 16.87 4.61
CA THR A 42 -17.38 16.62 6.02
C THR A 42 -16.61 17.50 7.00
N GLN A 43 -15.47 18.05 6.60
CA GLN A 43 -14.55 18.74 7.48
C GLN A 43 -14.33 20.22 7.15
N PHE A 44 -14.83 20.71 6.02
CA PHE A 44 -14.71 22.10 5.60
C PHE A 44 -16.07 22.67 5.25
N ASP A 45 -16.17 23.99 5.23
CA ASP A 45 -17.42 24.67 4.84
C ASP A 45 -17.64 24.58 3.34
N ASN A 46 -16.53 24.51 2.58
CA ASN A 46 -16.53 24.45 1.12
C ASN A 46 -15.34 23.61 0.60
N THR A 47 -15.50 22.99 -0.57
CA THR A 47 -14.47 22.18 -1.23
C THR A 47 -14.38 22.52 -2.71
N VAL A 48 -13.24 23.04 -3.13
CA VAL A 48 -12.93 23.30 -4.53
C VAL A 48 -12.15 22.12 -5.10
N TYR A 49 -12.78 21.36 -5.99
CA TYR A 49 -12.18 20.20 -6.64
C TYR A 49 -11.79 20.51 -8.10
N ILE A 50 -10.54 20.31 -8.44
CA ILE A 50 -9.97 20.51 -9.78
C ILE A 50 -9.25 19.25 -10.23
N ASN A 51 -9.73 18.61 -11.29
CA ASN A 51 -9.00 17.56 -11.97
C ASN A 51 -8.13 18.17 -13.07
N LEU A 52 -6.81 18.09 -12.91
CA LEU A 52 -5.84 18.73 -13.81
C LEU A 52 -5.62 17.97 -15.13
N GLU A 53 -6.12 16.76 -15.23
CA GLU A 53 -6.12 16.01 -16.49
C GLU A 53 -7.24 16.43 -17.41
N THR A 54 -8.43 16.71 -16.84
CA THR A 54 -9.64 17.03 -17.63
C THR A 54 -9.89 18.53 -17.75
N ASN A 55 -9.45 19.33 -16.76
CA ASN A 55 -9.61 20.79 -16.78
C ASN A 55 -8.36 21.45 -17.38
N LEU A 56 -8.27 21.42 -18.71
CA LEU A 56 -7.13 21.95 -19.46
C LEU A 56 -6.96 23.46 -19.32
N SER A 57 -8.04 24.22 -19.09
CA SER A 57 -7.97 25.67 -18.89
C SER A 57 -7.25 26.01 -17.59
N VAL A 58 -7.56 25.31 -16.50
CA VAL A 58 -6.84 25.48 -15.24
C VAL A 58 -5.40 24.98 -15.36
N ALA A 59 -5.17 23.82 -15.97
CA ALA A 59 -3.80 23.29 -16.17
C ALA A 59 -2.93 24.28 -16.99
N SER A 60 -3.50 24.94 -18.02
CA SER A 60 -2.78 25.93 -18.82
C SER A 60 -2.49 27.23 -18.05
N TYR A 61 -3.37 27.62 -17.11
CA TYR A 61 -3.12 28.80 -16.27
C TYR A 61 -1.88 28.64 -15.40
N PHE A 62 -1.64 27.48 -14.83
CA PHE A 62 -0.41 27.17 -14.08
C PHE A 62 0.87 27.39 -14.93
N SER A 63 0.78 27.26 -16.26
CA SER A 63 1.91 27.51 -17.14
C SER A 63 2.28 28.99 -17.20
N ASN A 64 1.33 29.87 -16.95
CA ASN A 64 1.53 31.34 -16.99
C ASN A 64 1.88 31.88 -15.60
N ASP A 65 1.17 31.47 -14.56
CA ASP A 65 1.37 31.99 -13.20
C ASP A 65 1.14 30.89 -12.15
N ILE A 66 2.01 30.86 -11.14
CA ILE A 66 1.94 29.92 -9.99
C ILE A 66 1.92 30.65 -8.65
N SER A 67 1.73 31.98 -8.65
CA SER A 67 1.59 32.75 -7.41
C SER A 67 0.25 32.41 -6.73
N PRO A 68 0.23 32.11 -5.44
CA PRO A 68 -0.98 31.70 -4.72
C PRO A 68 -2.13 32.70 -4.85
N GLU A 69 -1.86 33.99 -4.68
CA GLU A 69 -2.90 35.04 -4.74
C GLU A 69 -3.62 35.06 -6.10
N ARG A 70 -2.87 34.99 -7.20
CA ARG A 70 -3.46 34.98 -8.54
C ARG A 70 -4.16 33.68 -8.87
N LEU A 71 -3.59 32.55 -8.43
CA LEU A 71 -4.22 31.23 -8.57
C LEU A 71 -5.57 31.19 -7.83
N ILE A 72 -5.64 31.66 -6.60
CA ILE A 72 -6.89 31.70 -5.82
C ILE A 72 -7.96 32.52 -6.57
N ARG A 73 -7.64 33.75 -6.98
CA ARG A 73 -8.61 34.60 -7.75
C ARG A 73 -9.07 33.94 -9.05
N PHE A 74 -8.15 33.28 -9.76
CA PHE A 74 -8.48 32.56 -10.97
C PHE A 74 -9.39 31.35 -10.69
N LEU A 75 -9.11 30.58 -9.65
CA LEU A 75 -9.93 29.44 -9.24
C LEU A 75 -11.31 29.91 -8.81
N GLU A 76 -11.44 30.95 -7.97
CA GLU A 76 -12.73 31.53 -7.57
C GLU A 76 -13.59 31.91 -8.79
N THR A 77 -12.97 32.56 -9.77
CA THR A 77 -13.68 32.92 -11.02
C THR A 77 -14.08 31.68 -11.83
N THR A 78 -13.22 30.65 -11.85
CA THR A 78 -13.45 29.46 -12.68
C THR A 78 -14.55 28.55 -12.10
N VAL A 79 -14.57 28.38 -10.77
CA VAL A 79 -15.58 27.54 -10.10
C VAL A 79 -16.81 28.35 -9.64
N ASN A 80 -16.77 29.68 -9.74
CA ASN A 80 -17.78 30.59 -9.26
C ASN A 80 -18.10 30.44 -7.75
N GLU A 81 -17.06 30.23 -6.94
CA GLU A 81 -17.16 30.05 -5.49
C GLU A 81 -16.06 30.83 -4.77
N VAL A 82 -16.34 31.32 -3.56
CA VAL A 82 -15.36 32.02 -2.74
C VAL A 82 -14.46 31.02 -2.02
N ILE A 83 -13.15 31.22 -2.09
CA ILE A 83 -12.14 30.41 -1.41
C ILE A 83 -11.68 31.12 -0.14
N THR A 84 -12.18 30.66 1.01
CA THR A 84 -11.90 31.27 2.31
C THR A 84 -10.77 30.54 3.01
N PRO A 85 -9.69 31.25 3.43
CA PRO A 85 -8.62 30.67 4.22
C PRO A 85 -9.12 29.91 5.45
N GLY A 86 -8.59 28.72 5.70
CA GLY A 86 -8.97 27.89 6.84
C GLY A 86 -10.33 27.18 6.73
N ARG A 87 -11.20 27.60 5.82
CA ARG A 87 -12.59 27.11 5.70
C ARG A 87 -12.85 26.34 4.39
N THR A 88 -12.03 26.57 3.36
CA THR A 88 -12.14 25.88 2.06
C THR A 88 -10.99 24.89 1.91
N LEU A 89 -11.29 23.67 1.49
CA LEU A 89 -10.31 22.70 1.00
C LEU A 89 -10.18 22.81 -0.51
N ILE A 90 -8.98 23.05 -1.01
CA ILE A 90 -8.67 22.99 -2.45
C ILE A 90 -8.04 21.64 -2.75
N ILE A 91 -8.62 20.91 -3.71
CA ILE A 91 -8.14 19.58 -4.13
C ILE A 91 -7.65 19.67 -5.57
N PHE A 92 -6.36 19.44 -5.78
CA PHE A 92 -5.77 19.23 -7.11
C PHE A 92 -5.64 17.75 -7.38
N ASP A 93 -6.52 17.19 -8.19
CA ASP A 93 -6.48 15.77 -8.56
C ASP A 93 -5.71 15.57 -9.86
N GLU A 94 -5.13 14.37 -10.03
CA GLU A 94 -4.24 13.99 -11.15
C GLU A 94 -3.09 15.01 -11.33
N ILE A 95 -2.47 15.43 -10.22
CA ILE A 95 -1.47 16.52 -10.20
C ILE A 95 -0.26 16.24 -11.09
N GLN A 96 0.05 14.98 -11.39
CA GLN A 96 1.12 14.59 -12.32
C GLN A 96 0.85 15.04 -13.77
N SER A 97 -0.39 15.40 -14.09
CA SER A 97 -0.75 15.93 -15.42
C SER A 97 -0.33 17.40 -15.61
N CYS A 98 0.02 18.10 -14.52
CA CYS A 98 0.45 19.50 -14.56
C CYS A 98 1.67 19.75 -13.64
N GLU A 99 2.87 19.78 -14.22
CA GLU A 99 4.15 19.96 -13.51
C GLU A 99 4.19 21.24 -12.66
N ARG A 100 3.68 22.32 -13.22
CA ARG A 100 3.68 23.62 -12.55
C ARG A 100 2.69 23.70 -11.39
N ALA A 101 1.62 22.91 -11.44
CA ALA A 101 0.71 22.75 -10.29
C ALA A 101 1.42 22.05 -9.12
N LEU A 102 2.24 21.03 -9.39
CA LEU A 102 3.08 20.41 -8.36
C LEU A 102 4.09 21.41 -7.78
N THR A 103 4.73 22.21 -8.65
CA THR A 103 5.67 23.26 -8.22
C THR A 103 4.96 24.34 -7.38
N SER A 104 3.69 24.68 -7.69
CA SER A 104 2.93 25.71 -6.97
C SER A 104 2.69 25.34 -5.49
N LEU A 105 2.69 24.06 -5.13
CA LEU A 105 2.55 23.63 -3.74
C LEU A 105 3.64 24.23 -2.83
N LYS A 106 4.86 24.43 -3.35
CA LYS A 106 5.92 25.12 -2.63
C LYS A 106 5.52 26.55 -2.27
N TYR A 107 4.97 27.27 -3.24
CA TYR A 107 4.58 28.67 -3.04
C TYR A 107 3.36 28.80 -2.12
N PHE A 108 2.41 27.88 -2.17
CA PHE A 108 1.35 27.82 -1.17
C PHE A 108 1.91 27.59 0.25
N CYS A 109 2.88 26.69 0.40
CA CYS A 109 3.52 26.45 1.69
C CYS A 109 4.23 27.71 2.25
N GLU A 110 4.89 28.50 1.37
CA GLU A 110 5.76 29.62 1.80
C GLU A 110 4.98 30.96 1.90
N MET A 111 4.00 31.18 1.04
CA MET A 111 3.36 32.49 0.85
C MET A 111 1.90 32.53 1.24
N ALA A 112 1.22 31.37 1.37
CA ALA A 112 -0.19 31.27 1.64
C ALA A 112 -0.53 30.03 2.49
N PRO A 113 0.15 29.82 3.65
CA PRO A 113 -0.01 28.63 4.48
C PRO A 113 -1.39 28.54 5.15
N GLU A 114 -2.17 29.62 5.16
CA GLU A 114 -3.54 29.69 5.66
C GLU A 114 -4.53 28.87 4.81
N TYR A 115 -4.24 28.63 3.53
CA TYR A 115 -5.09 27.81 2.67
C TYR A 115 -4.79 26.32 2.85
N HIS A 116 -5.85 25.52 2.85
CA HIS A 116 -5.73 24.06 2.87
C HIS A 116 -5.69 23.51 1.46
N ILE A 117 -4.53 23.04 1.05
CA ILE A 117 -4.32 22.47 -0.29
C ILE A 117 -4.04 20.97 -0.14
N ALA A 118 -4.84 20.14 -0.80
CA ALA A 118 -4.58 18.71 -0.96
C ALA A 118 -4.37 18.38 -2.44
N ALA A 119 -3.35 17.66 -2.75
CA ALA A 119 -3.09 17.17 -4.11
C ALA A 119 -3.09 15.64 -4.12
N ALA A 120 -3.70 15.05 -5.15
CA ALA A 120 -3.70 13.60 -5.36
C ALA A 120 -3.03 13.25 -6.68
N GLY A 121 -2.29 12.14 -6.71
CA GLY A 121 -1.66 11.65 -7.92
C GLY A 121 -1.21 10.19 -7.86
N ILE A 122 -0.98 9.59 -9.04
CA ILE A 122 -0.63 8.16 -9.14
C ILE A 122 0.88 7.96 -9.16
N LEU A 123 1.61 8.71 -9.93
CA LEU A 123 2.97 8.40 -10.38
C LEU A 123 3.97 9.51 -10.08
N LEU A 124 3.84 10.18 -8.94
CA LEU A 124 4.74 11.28 -8.61
C LEU A 124 6.22 10.86 -8.59
N GLY A 125 6.51 9.62 -8.19
CA GLY A 125 7.87 9.09 -8.24
C GLY A 125 8.42 8.93 -9.66
N VAL A 126 7.59 8.55 -10.64
CA VAL A 126 8.02 8.40 -12.05
C VAL A 126 8.13 9.74 -12.76
N ALA A 127 7.28 10.69 -12.40
CA ALA A 127 7.32 12.04 -12.92
C ALA A 127 8.63 12.77 -12.51
N ILE A 128 9.17 12.50 -11.32
CA ILE A 128 10.42 13.07 -10.81
C ILE A 128 11.63 12.73 -11.70
N HIS A 129 11.64 11.62 -12.42
CA HIS A 129 12.73 11.23 -13.32
C HIS A 129 12.67 11.92 -14.71
N ARG A 130 11.60 12.66 -15.03
CA ARG A 130 11.58 13.50 -16.23
C ARG A 130 12.36 14.80 -15.96
N LYS A 131 13.31 15.15 -16.83
CA LYS A 131 14.37 16.15 -16.68
C LYS A 131 13.97 17.60 -16.33
N HIS A 132 12.69 17.92 -16.10
CA HIS A 132 12.19 19.29 -15.94
C HIS A 132 11.38 19.56 -14.67
N TYR A 133 11.33 18.62 -13.72
CA TYR A 133 10.53 18.76 -12.51
C TYR A 133 11.30 19.37 -11.34
N SER A 134 10.74 20.43 -10.76
CA SER A 134 11.11 20.88 -9.42
C SER A 134 10.09 20.30 -8.42
N PHE A 135 10.42 19.14 -7.85
CA PHE A 135 9.61 18.58 -6.76
C PHE A 135 9.69 19.53 -5.54
N PRO A 136 8.58 19.81 -4.83
CA PRO A 136 8.55 20.71 -3.68
C PRO A 136 9.15 20.04 -2.43
N VAL A 137 10.44 19.73 -2.48
CA VAL A 137 11.18 19.06 -1.39
C VAL A 137 11.05 19.83 -0.08
N GLY A 138 10.61 19.18 0.99
CA GLY A 138 10.47 19.81 2.31
C GLY A 138 9.33 20.84 2.42
N LYS A 139 8.45 20.94 1.41
CA LYS A 139 7.35 21.90 1.34
C LYS A 139 5.98 21.26 1.16
N VAL A 140 5.92 19.95 1.23
CA VAL A 140 4.68 19.14 1.19
C VAL A 140 4.73 18.05 2.25
N GLU A 141 3.57 17.74 2.81
CA GLU A 141 3.36 16.58 3.66
C GLU A 141 2.83 15.42 2.82
N SER A 142 3.56 14.31 2.79
CA SER A 142 3.21 13.18 1.94
C SER A 142 2.51 12.09 2.75
N MET A 143 1.39 11.60 2.21
CA MET A 143 0.66 10.43 2.74
C MET A 143 0.44 9.41 1.63
N THR A 144 0.49 8.13 1.97
CA THR A 144 0.19 7.05 1.03
C THR A 144 -1.13 6.39 1.37
N LEU A 145 -2.02 6.29 0.39
CA LEU A 145 -3.26 5.52 0.47
C LEU A 145 -3.05 4.16 -0.18
N TYR A 146 -3.08 3.13 0.65
CA TYR A 146 -3.05 1.74 0.21
C TYR A 146 -4.45 1.23 -0.13
N PRO A 147 -4.63 0.07 -0.79
CA PRO A 147 -5.89 -0.67 -0.76
C PRO A 147 -6.39 -0.84 0.67
N LEU A 148 -7.68 -1.10 0.89
CA LEU A 148 -8.20 -1.37 2.23
C LEU A 148 -7.40 -2.52 2.86
N ASP A 149 -6.95 -2.34 4.10
CA ASP A 149 -6.39 -3.45 4.86
C ASP A 149 -7.50 -4.34 5.43
N PHE A 150 -7.12 -5.41 6.11
CA PHE A 150 -8.11 -6.36 6.61
C PHE A 150 -9.05 -5.74 7.66
N GLU A 151 -8.57 -4.82 8.49
CA GLU A 151 -9.42 -4.12 9.45
C GLU A 151 -10.44 -3.20 8.77
N GLU A 152 -10.01 -2.44 7.77
CA GLU A 152 -10.90 -1.60 6.96
C GLU A 152 -11.93 -2.45 6.17
N PHE A 153 -11.52 -3.65 5.73
CA PHE A 153 -12.41 -4.62 5.13
C PHE A 153 -13.47 -5.13 6.12
N LEU A 154 -13.10 -5.44 7.36
CA LEU A 154 -14.04 -5.78 8.41
C LEU A 154 -15.04 -4.64 8.65
N TRP A 155 -14.57 -3.40 8.76
CA TRP A 155 -15.46 -2.23 8.91
C TRP A 155 -16.43 -2.09 7.74
N ALA A 156 -15.95 -2.28 6.51
CA ALA A 156 -16.79 -2.19 5.32
C ALA A 156 -17.92 -3.25 5.31
N ASN A 157 -17.71 -4.39 5.98
CA ASN A 157 -18.67 -5.47 6.10
C ASN A 157 -19.50 -5.45 7.42
N GLY A 158 -19.44 -4.35 8.20
CA GLY A 158 -20.20 -4.19 9.44
C GLY A 158 -19.65 -4.98 10.63
N GLU A 159 -18.38 -5.39 10.57
CA GLU A 159 -17.70 -6.21 11.59
C GLU A 159 -16.73 -5.39 12.45
N GLU A 160 -17.07 -4.13 12.78
CA GLU A 160 -16.25 -3.27 13.63
C GLU A 160 -15.97 -3.88 15.01
N ARG A 161 -16.96 -4.56 15.59
CA ARG A 161 -16.79 -5.24 16.89
C ARG A 161 -15.77 -6.36 16.81
N LEU A 162 -15.80 -7.16 15.73
CA LEU A 162 -14.81 -8.21 15.54
C LEU A 162 -13.40 -7.62 15.41
N SER A 163 -13.22 -6.52 14.72
CA SER A 163 -11.91 -5.86 14.63
C SER A 163 -11.41 -5.34 15.98
N GLN A 164 -12.31 -4.82 16.83
CA GLN A 164 -11.99 -4.39 18.20
C GLN A 164 -11.58 -5.57 19.09
N GLU A 165 -12.31 -6.69 19.04
CA GLU A 165 -11.95 -7.90 19.77
C GLU A 165 -10.58 -8.46 19.33
N ILE A 166 -10.27 -8.43 18.02
CA ILE A 166 -8.97 -8.85 17.50
C ILE A 166 -7.85 -7.94 18.06
N ARG A 167 -8.05 -6.63 18.09
CA ARG A 167 -7.06 -5.70 18.68
C ARG A 167 -6.87 -5.93 20.17
N SER A 168 -7.96 -6.05 20.92
CA SER A 168 -7.90 -6.33 22.35
C SER A 168 -7.19 -7.65 22.66
N ALA A 169 -7.47 -8.70 21.90
CA ALA A 169 -6.81 -9.99 22.02
C ALA A 169 -5.30 -9.90 21.66
N PHE A 170 -4.96 -9.11 20.65
CA PHE A 170 -3.56 -8.85 20.29
C PHE A 170 -2.79 -8.10 21.41
N ASP A 171 -3.36 -7.03 21.94
CA ASP A 171 -2.71 -6.21 22.98
C ASP A 171 -2.48 -7.00 24.26
N GLN A 172 -3.40 -7.89 24.60
CA GLN A 172 -3.34 -8.74 25.79
C GLN A 172 -2.65 -10.08 25.55
N MET A 173 -2.41 -10.46 24.27
CA MET A 173 -1.95 -11.78 23.85
C MET A 173 -2.80 -12.93 24.41
N ILE A 174 -4.13 -12.74 24.45
CA ILE A 174 -5.11 -13.72 24.93
C ILE A 174 -5.86 -14.31 23.73
N PRO A 175 -6.03 -15.64 23.67
CA PRO A 175 -6.79 -16.27 22.59
C PRO A 175 -8.23 -15.73 22.49
N LEU A 176 -8.70 -15.49 21.27
CA LEU A 176 -10.12 -15.23 21.02
C LEU A 176 -10.94 -16.48 21.37
N PRO A 177 -12.19 -16.30 21.84
CA PRO A 177 -13.16 -17.40 21.89
C PRO A 177 -13.25 -18.10 20.53
N GLU A 178 -13.38 -19.43 20.54
CA GLU A 178 -13.29 -20.25 19.32
C GLU A 178 -14.24 -19.76 18.22
N ALA A 179 -15.48 -19.41 18.57
CA ALA A 179 -16.47 -18.91 17.60
C ALA A 179 -16.02 -17.62 16.91
N LEU A 180 -15.37 -16.68 17.63
CA LEU A 180 -14.83 -15.45 17.07
C LEU A 180 -13.57 -15.71 16.24
N HIS A 181 -12.73 -16.65 16.70
CA HIS A 181 -11.54 -17.07 15.95
C HIS A 181 -11.94 -17.67 14.58
N GLN A 182 -12.91 -18.57 14.54
CA GLN A 182 -13.40 -19.16 13.30
C GLN A 182 -14.05 -18.11 12.39
N LYS A 183 -14.84 -17.19 12.95
CA LYS A 183 -15.41 -16.08 12.19
C LYS A 183 -14.32 -15.19 11.58
N ALA A 184 -13.26 -14.88 12.33
CA ALA A 184 -12.15 -14.08 11.85
C ALA A 184 -11.36 -14.79 10.72
N ILE A 185 -11.17 -16.12 10.82
CA ILE A 185 -10.59 -16.96 9.75
C ILE A 185 -11.46 -16.94 8.49
N GLU A 186 -12.79 -17.02 8.63
CA GLU A 186 -13.71 -16.94 7.49
C GLU A 186 -13.59 -15.60 6.76
N PHE A 187 -13.65 -14.47 7.48
CA PHE A 187 -13.47 -13.15 6.88
C PHE A 187 -12.07 -12.96 6.27
N TYR A 188 -11.03 -13.51 6.89
CA TYR A 188 -9.68 -13.53 6.34
C TYR A 188 -9.64 -14.26 4.98
N ARG A 189 -10.31 -15.39 4.85
CA ARG A 189 -10.42 -16.12 3.58
C ARG A 189 -11.18 -15.31 2.52
N TYR A 190 -12.27 -14.63 2.91
CA TYR A 190 -12.95 -13.71 1.99
C TYR A 190 -12.02 -12.59 1.55
N TYR A 191 -11.25 -11.99 2.46
CA TYR A 191 -10.31 -10.94 2.12
C TYR A 191 -9.20 -11.42 1.18
N LEU A 192 -8.68 -12.62 1.31
CA LEU A 192 -7.69 -13.16 0.37
C LEU A 192 -8.24 -13.23 -1.07
N ILE A 193 -9.54 -13.46 -1.23
CA ILE A 193 -10.22 -13.52 -2.54
C ILE A 193 -10.57 -12.12 -3.04
N VAL A 194 -11.18 -11.31 -2.19
CA VAL A 194 -11.72 -9.98 -2.56
C VAL A 194 -10.59 -8.97 -2.69
N GLY A 195 -9.58 -9.04 -1.82
CA GLY A 195 -8.57 -8.01 -1.64
C GLY A 195 -9.10 -6.76 -0.98
N GLY A 196 -8.28 -5.69 -1.03
CA GLY A 196 -8.60 -4.39 -0.47
C GLY A 196 -8.92 -3.32 -1.52
N MET A 197 -9.04 -3.67 -2.80
CA MET A 197 -9.42 -2.68 -3.81
C MET A 197 -10.86 -2.21 -3.59
N PRO A 198 -11.13 -0.89 -3.43
CA PRO A 198 -12.44 -0.36 -3.05
C PRO A 198 -13.60 -0.90 -3.89
N ALA A 199 -13.43 -1.01 -5.21
CA ALA A 199 -14.47 -1.54 -6.10
C ALA A 199 -14.78 -3.02 -5.81
N CYS A 200 -13.76 -3.84 -5.51
CA CYS A 200 -13.95 -5.25 -5.15
C CYS A 200 -14.66 -5.38 -3.80
N VAL A 201 -14.21 -4.60 -2.79
CA VAL A 201 -14.82 -4.59 -1.46
C VAL A 201 -16.28 -4.14 -1.55
N GLN A 202 -16.58 -3.09 -2.29
CA GLN A 202 -17.94 -2.60 -2.48
C GLN A 202 -18.85 -3.63 -3.18
N THR A 203 -18.33 -4.28 -4.23
CA THR A 203 -19.06 -5.34 -4.93
C THR A 203 -19.40 -6.49 -3.98
N PHE A 204 -18.42 -6.92 -3.16
CA PHE A 204 -18.65 -7.98 -2.17
C PHE A 204 -19.64 -7.55 -1.10
N THR A 205 -19.45 -6.40 -0.47
CA THR A 205 -20.32 -5.88 0.58
C THR A 205 -21.78 -5.73 0.12
N ASN A 206 -21.99 -5.28 -1.12
CA ASN A 206 -23.33 -5.06 -1.67
C ASN A 206 -24.03 -6.35 -2.11
N SER A 207 -23.28 -7.37 -2.56
CA SER A 207 -23.86 -8.57 -3.19
C SER A 207 -23.70 -9.86 -2.37
N GLY A 208 -22.69 -9.95 -1.51
CA GLY A 208 -22.25 -11.20 -0.86
C GLY A 208 -21.67 -12.25 -1.83
N LYS A 209 -21.47 -11.91 -3.11
CA LYS A 209 -21.15 -12.88 -4.18
C LYS A 209 -19.70 -12.82 -4.61
N LEU A 210 -18.89 -13.79 -4.21
CA LEU A 210 -17.48 -13.90 -4.61
C LEU A 210 -17.29 -14.13 -6.11
N VAL A 211 -18.23 -14.75 -6.79
CA VAL A 211 -18.16 -15.04 -8.23
C VAL A 211 -18.06 -13.76 -9.10
N LEU A 212 -18.49 -12.61 -8.58
CA LEU A 212 -18.41 -11.33 -9.29
C LEU A 212 -17.02 -10.67 -9.19
N ILE A 213 -16.23 -11.04 -8.20
CA ILE A 213 -14.97 -10.38 -7.87
C ILE A 213 -13.92 -10.48 -8.97
N PRO A 214 -13.67 -11.63 -9.62
CA PRO A 214 -12.66 -11.73 -10.67
C PRO A 214 -12.89 -10.78 -11.85
N THR A 215 -14.14 -10.49 -12.20
CA THR A 215 -14.47 -9.53 -13.27
C THR A 215 -13.97 -8.14 -12.90
N VAL A 216 -14.28 -7.66 -11.68
CA VAL A 216 -13.84 -6.35 -11.19
C VAL A 216 -12.31 -6.28 -11.07
N GLN A 217 -11.68 -7.34 -10.56
CA GLN A 217 -10.22 -7.43 -10.45
C GLN A 217 -9.53 -7.38 -11.82
N ASN A 218 -10.08 -8.05 -12.83
CA ASN A 218 -9.55 -8.01 -14.19
C ASN A 218 -9.66 -6.59 -14.80
N GLU A 219 -10.76 -5.87 -14.56
CA GLU A 219 -10.89 -4.48 -15.00
C GLU A 219 -9.83 -3.59 -14.34
N ILE A 220 -9.58 -3.75 -13.05
CA ILE A 220 -8.52 -3.03 -12.33
C ILE A 220 -7.14 -3.33 -12.93
N ALA A 221 -6.83 -4.61 -13.16
CA ALA A 221 -5.55 -5.01 -13.74
C ALA A 221 -5.37 -4.48 -15.17
N ASN A 222 -6.43 -4.45 -15.98
CA ASN A 222 -6.42 -3.86 -17.32
C ASN A 222 -6.19 -2.35 -17.27
N ASN A 223 -6.79 -1.65 -16.30
CA ASN A 223 -6.56 -0.23 -16.10
C ASN A 223 -5.11 0.07 -15.70
N TYR A 224 -4.47 -0.79 -14.89
CA TYR A 224 -3.03 -0.67 -14.61
C TYR A 224 -2.19 -0.80 -15.89
N VAL A 225 -2.53 -1.75 -16.77
CA VAL A 225 -1.84 -1.91 -18.05
C VAL A 225 -2.05 -0.71 -18.98
N ALA A 226 -3.26 -0.13 -18.99
CA ALA A 226 -3.55 1.09 -19.75
C ALA A 226 -2.73 2.29 -19.25
N ASP A 227 -2.56 2.43 -17.93
CA ASP A 227 -1.71 3.48 -17.35
C ASP A 227 -0.23 3.30 -17.69
N MET A 228 0.26 2.06 -17.71
CA MET A 228 1.63 1.79 -18.17
C MET A 228 1.84 2.34 -19.59
N ALA A 229 0.86 2.15 -20.49
CA ALA A 229 0.92 2.66 -21.86
C ALA A 229 0.81 4.20 -21.94
N LYS A 230 0.10 4.83 -21.00
CA LYS A 230 -0.09 6.28 -20.97
C LYS A 230 1.16 7.03 -20.51
N TYR A 231 1.89 6.48 -19.54
CA TYR A 231 2.98 7.19 -18.84
C TYR A 231 4.38 6.70 -19.22
N ALA A 232 4.53 5.63 -19.99
CA ALA A 232 5.81 5.09 -20.44
C ALA A 232 5.92 5.05 -21.96
N THR A 233 7.14 4.92 -22.48
CA THR A 233 7.33 4.67 -23.91
C THR A 233 6.78 3.29 -24.29
N THR A 234 6.50 3.04 -25.58
CA THR A 234 5.99 1.74 -26.03
C THR A 234 6.92 0.59 -25.62
N ALA A 235 8.24 0.77 -25.73
CA ALA A 235 9.23 -0.23 -25.35
C ALA A 235 9.24 -0.48 -23.82
N ASP A 236 9.13 0.56 -23.00
CA ASP A 236 9.11 0.44 -21.55
C ASP A 236 7.79 -0.13 -21.04
N THR A 237 6.67 0.21 -21.70
CA THR A 237 5.35 -0.38 -21.41
C THR A 237 5.38 -1.91 -21.50
N VAL A 238 6.03 -2.47 -22.53
CA VAL A 238 6.16 -3.92 -22.68
C VAL A 238 6.96 -4.53 -21.54
N LYS A 239 8.08 -3.90 -21.14
CA LYS A 239 8.92 -4.36 -20.02
C LYS A 239 8.20 -4.29 -18.68
N ILE A 240 7.52 -3.16 -18.38
CA ILE A 240 6.75 -2.94 -17.15
C ILE A 240 5.65 -4.00 -17.03
N ARG A 241 4.88 -4.20 -18.12
CA ARG A 241 3.83 -5.22 -18.18
C ARG A 241 4.39 -6.64 -17.99
N SER A 242 5.53 -6.95 -18.59
CA SER A 242 6.18 -8.25 -18.44
C SER A 242 6.65 -8.48 -17.00
N CYS A 243 7.23 -7.48 -16.34
CA CYS A 243 7.58 -7.53 -14.93
C CYS A 243 6.33 -7.76 -14.06
N PHE A 244 5.27 -6.99 -14.27
CA PHE A 244 3.99 -7.12 -13.55
C PHE A 244 3.36 -8.51 -13.70
N ASN A 245 3.35 -9.05 -14.91
CA ASN A 245 2.78 -10.38 -15.19
C ASN A 245 3.63 -11.52 -14.64
N SER A 246 4.92 -11.32 -14.43
CA SER A 246 5.83 -12.34 -13.88
C SER A 246 5.66 -12.57 -12.38
N ILE A 247 5.02 -11.67 -11.62
CA ILE A 247 4.97 -11.71 -10.16
C ILE A 247 4.46 -13.05 -9.60
N PRO A 248 3.33 -13.62 -10.07
CA PRO A 248 2.89 -14.93 -9.57
C PRO A 248 3.94 -16.02 -9.79
N ALA A 249 4.59 -16.05 -10.96
CA ALA A 249 5.63 -17.02 -11.28
C ALA A 249 6.91 -16.81 -10.42
N GLN A 250 7.24 -15.57 -10.05
CA GLN A 250 8.34 -15.26 -9.13
C GLN A 250 8.05 -15.82 -7.74
N LEU A 251 6.83 -15.55 -7.22
CA LEU A 251 6.39 -15.97 -5.89
C LEU A 251 6.13 -17.48 -5.78
N ALA A 252 5.87 -18.17 -6.89
CA ALA A 252 5.70 -19.62 -6.93
C ALA A 252 7.00 -20.40 -6.72
N LYS A 253 8.15 -19.75 -6.83
CA LYS A 253 9.45 -20.41 -6.65
C LYS A 253 9.77 -20.62 -5.17
N GLU A 254 10.53 -21.63 -4.87
CA GLU A 254 11.02 -21.91 -3.51
C GLU A 254 11.81 -20.71 -2.97
N ASN A 255 12.77 -20.20 -3.76
CA ASN A 255 13.40 -18.91 -3.51
C ASN A 255 12.62 -17.81 -4.21
N LYS A 256 11.81 -17.06 -3.47
CA LYS A 256 10.96 -15.97 -3.95
C LYS A 256 11.74 -14.69 -4.31
N LYS A 257 13.06 -14.71 -4.26
CA LYS A 257 13.93 -13.63 -4.74
C LYS A 257 13.60 -13.35 -6.21
N PHE A 258 13.44 -12.06 -6.56
CA PHE A 258 13.14 -11.66 -7.93
C PHE A 258 14.25 -12.07 -8.89
N GLN A 259 13.89 -12.75 -9.96
CA GLN A 259 14.81 -13.23 -10.99
C GLN A 259 14.46 -12.62 -12.35
N TYR A 260 15.30 -11.74 -12.84
CA TYR A 260 15.08 -11.05 -14.12
C TYR A 260 14.87 -11.98 -15.29
N LYS A 261 15.56 -13.13 -15.31
CA LYS A 261 15.41 -14.18 -16.35
C LYS A 261 14.06 -14.90 -16.36
N VAL A 262 13.26 -14.77 -15.29
CA VAL A 262 11.88 -15.28 -15.27
C VAL A 262 10.95 -14.35 -16.04
N VAL A 263 11.28 -13.07 -16.11
CA VAL A 263 10.51 -12.10 -16.93
C VAL A 263 10.74 -12.36 -18.41
N GLN A 264 12.01 -12.51 -18.81
CA GLN A 264 12.39 -12.83 -20.18
C GLN A 264 13.80 -13.40 -20.24
N GLN A 265 14.11 -14.19 -21.26
CA GLN A 265 15.46 -14.70 -21.52
C GLN A 265 16.44 -13.54 -21.69
N GLY A 266 17.60 -13.59 -21.03
CA GLY A 266 18.57 -12.48 -21.02
C GLY A 266 18.19 -11.28 -20.13
N GLY A 267 17.12 -11.38 -19.35
CA GLY A 267 16.70 -10.32 -18.42
C GLY A 267 17.77 -10.00 -17.37
N SER A 268 18.00 -8.71 -17.13
CA SER A 268 18.98 -8.19 -16.19
C SER A 268 18.47 -6.95 -15.47
N ALA A 269 19.15 -6.54 -14.39
CA ALA A 269 18.84 -5.31 -13.67
C ALA A 269 18.96 -4.06 -14.57
N ALA A 270 19.95 -4.03 -15.45
CA ALA A 270 20.13 -2.93 -16.41
C ALA A 270 18.96 -2.81 -17.42
N LEU A 271 18.32 -3.93 -17.77
CA LEU A 271 17.21 -3.94 -18.73
C LEU A 271 15.85 -3.69 -18.10
N LEU A 272 15.61 -4.19 -16.88
CA LEU A 272 14.28 -4.27 -16.25
C LEU A 272 14.19 -3.52 -14.92
N GLY A 273 15.31 -3.00 -14.40
CA GLY A 273 15.34 -2.34 -13.09
C GLY A 273 14.40 -1.14 -13.02
N GLU A 274 14.43 -0.26 -14.02
CA GLU A 274 13.54 0.90 -14.12
C GLU A 274 12.06 0.49 -14.16
N SER A 275 11.73 -0.62 -14.83
CA SER A 275 10.37 -1.14 -14.89
C SER A 275 9.86 -1.58 -13.52
N ILE A 276 10.74 -2.16 -12.69
CA ILE A 276 10.40 -2.57 -11.33
C ILE A 276 10.22 -1.35 -10.43
N GLU A 277 11.12 -0.37 -10.52
CA GLU A 277 10.99 0.89 -9.76
C GLU A 277 9.71 1.64 -10.17
N TRP A 278 9.36 1.63 -11.46
CA TRP A 278 8.09 2.19 -11.94
C TRP A 278 6.88 1.53 -11.24
N LEU A 279 6.82 0.19 -11.20
CA LEU A 279 5.74 -0.54 -10.55
C LEU A 279 5.67 -0.25 -9.04
N ALA A 280 6.82 -0.14 -8.37
CA ALA A 280 6.89 0.17 -6.95
C ALA A 280 6.42 1.61 -6.65
N GLN A 281 6.88 2.58 -7.45
CA GLN A 281 6.49 3.99 -7.32
C GLN A 281 5.01 4.20 -7.66
N ALA A 282 4.48 3.44 -8.62
CA ALA A 282 3.04 3.43 -8.93
C ALA A 282 2.19 2.83 -7.81
N GLY A 283 2.80 2.24 -6.77
CA GLY A 283 2.10 1.59 -5.68
C GLY A 283 1.43 0.27 -6.07
N ILE A 284 1.80 -0.31 -7.22
CA ILE A 284 1.22 -1.56 -7.72
C ILE A 284 1.89 -2.76 -7.07
N VAL A 285 3.17 -2.63 -6.72
CA VAL A 285 3.96 -3.67 -6.05
C VAL A 285 4.66 -3.13 -4.82
N LEU A 286 4.98 -4.04 -3.91
CA LEU A 286 5.74 -3.80 -2.69
C LEU A 286 7.10 -4.48 -2.81
N LYS A 287 8.16 -3.71 -2.68
CA LYS A 287 9.53 -4.22 -2.74
C LYS A 287 10.01 -4.56 -1.34
N CYS A 288 10.37 -5.83 -1.11
CA CYS A 288 10.93 -6.32 0.14
C CYS A 288 12.42 -6.61 -0.06
N GLN A 289 13.28 -5.82 0.59
CA GLN A 289 14.72 -5.90 0.39
C GLN A 289 15.37 -6.96 1.29
N LYS A 290 16.39 -7.66 0.80
CA LYS A 290 17.21 -8.55 1.61
C LYS A 290 18.06 -7.74 2.59
N ILE A 291 18.19 -8.20 3.83
CA ILE A 291 19.22 -7.75 4.76
C ILE A 291 20.18 -8.87 5.07
N ASN A 292 21.46 -8.53 5.22
CA ASN A 292 22.52 -9.48 5.53
C ASN A 292 22.71 -9.66 7.04
N HIS A 293 22.30 -8.67 7.84
CA HIS A 293 22.39 -8.70 9.30
C HIS A 293 21.05 -8.27 9.93
N GLY A 294 20.65 -8.96 11.01
CA GLY A 294 19.46 -8.70 11.79
C GLY A 294 19.73 -7.82 13.02
N THR A 295 20.52 -6.76 12.87
CA THR A 295 20.86 -5.81 13.95
C THR A 295 20.45 -4.38 13.55
N SER A 296 20.07 -3.57 14.53
CA SER A 296 19.72 -2.14 14.30
C SER A 296 20.97 -1.31 13.97
N PRO A 297 20.90 -0.37 13.03
CA PRO A 297 19.77 -0.09 12.12
C PRO A 297 19.75 -1.02 10.91
N ILE A 298 18.64 -1.76 10.70
CA ILE A 298 18.56 -2.83 9.68
C ILE A 298 18.73 -2.36 8.24
N ALA A 299 18.32 -1.11 7.95
CA ALA A 299 18.39 -0.55 6.60
C ALA A 299 19.83 -0.44 6.05
N VAL A 300 20.84 -0.26 6.91
CA VAL A 300 22.24 -0.15 6.46
C VAL A 300 22.81 -1.49 5.96
N TYR A 301 22.15 -2.60 6.32
CA TYR A 301 22.52 -3.94 5.90
C TYR A 301 21.74 -4.43 4.68
N ALA A 302 20.98 -3.54 4.03
CA ALA A 302 20.20 -3.90 2.86
C ALA A 302 21.07 -4.24 1.65
N ASP A 303 20.82 -5.39 1.06
CA ASP A 303 21.37 -5.79 -0.23
C ASP A 303 20.43 -5.30 -1.35
N LEU A 304 20.81 -4.19 -1.98
CA LEU A 304 19.99 -3.56 -3.02
C LEU A 304 19.80 -4.43 -4.27
N SER A 305 20.68 -5.43 -4.46
CA SER A 305 20.59 -6.36 -5.59
C SER A 305 19.64 -7.53 -5.36
N SER A 306 19.17 -7.70 -4.13
CA SER A 306 18.37 -8.85 -3.72
C SER A 306 17.08 -8.41 -3.06
N PHE A 307 15.95 -8.70 -3.72
CA PHE A 307 14.63 -8.32 -3.22
C PHE A 307 13.56 -9.32 -3.66
N LYS A 308 12.45 -9.32 -2.95
CA LYS A 308 11.19 -9.97 -3.34
C LYS A 308 10.20 -8.90 -3.80
N LEU A 309 9.27 -9.25 -4.70
CA LEU A 309 8.18 -8.38 -5.10
C LEU A 309 6.84 -9.00 -4.73
N TYR A 310 6.06 -8.27 -3.94
CA TYR A 310 4.69 -8.60 -3.60
C TYR A 310 3.72 -7.68 -4.35
N MET A 311 2.51 -8.16 -4.60
CA MET A 311 1.44 -7.28 -5.07
C MET A 311 0.99 -6.38 -3.90
N SER A 312 0.64 -5.14 -4.18
CA SER A 312 0.07 -4.23 -3.18
C SER A 312 -1.35 -4.64 -2.72
N ASP A 313 -1.98 -5.55 -3.47
CA ASP A 313 -3.28 -6.13 -3.15
C ASP A 313 -3.25 -7.66 -3.33
N VAL A 314 -3.60 -8.38 -2.25
CA VAL A 314 -3.59 -9.85 -2.24
C VAL A 314 -4.66 -10.46 -3.14
N GLY A 315 -5.83 -9.82 -3.27
CA GLY A 315 -6.90 -10.29 -4.15
C GLY A 315 -6.47 -10.25 -5.62
N LEU A 316 -5.74 -9.21 -6.03
CA LEU A 316 -5.17 -9.14 -7.37
C LEU A 316 -4.11 -10.22 -7.60
N LEU A 317 -3.32 -10.58 -6.58
CA LEU A 317 -2.38 -11.70 -6.69
C LEU A 317 -3.12 -13.02 -6.86
N VAL A 318 -4.17 -13.27 -6.06
CA VAL A 318 -4.99 -14.50 -6.15
C VAL A 318 -5.60 -14.62 -7.54
N MET A 319 -6.23 -13.57 -8.04
CA MET A 319 -6.82 -13.54 -9.39
C MET A 319 -5.75 -13.84 -10.46
N LYS A 320 -4.60 -13.16 -10.42
CA LYS A 320 -3.51 -13.35 -11.41
C LYS A 320 -2.84 -14.72 -11.32
N SER A 321 -2.84 -15.36 -10.16
CA SER A 321 -2.27 -16.69 -9.97
C SER A 321 -3.18 -17.82 -10.44
N GLY A 322 -4.47 -17.54 -10.64
CA GLY A 322 -5.47 -18.55 -11.00
C GLY A 322 -5.79 -19.54 -9.88
N VAL A 323 -5.48 -19.23 -8.61
CA VAL A 323 -5.86 -20.09 -7.48
C VAL A 323 -7.38 -20.12 -7.37
N PRO A 324 -8.03 -21.30 -7.39
CA PRO A 324 -9.48 -21.40 -7.28
C PRO A 324 -9.98 -20.83 -5.95
N GLN A 325 -11.05 -20.04 -5.98
CA GLN A 325 -11.67 -19.48 -4.78
C GLN A 325 -12.06 -20.57 -3.78
N GLN A 326 -12.56 -21.71 -4.28
CA GLN A 326 -12.94 -22.86 -3.44
C GLN A 326 -11.76 -23.37 -2.58
N THR A 327 -10.57 -23.45 -3.15
CA THR A 327 -9.34 -23.85 -2.42
C THR A 327 -9.04 -22.93 -1.24
N ILE A 328 -9.32 -21.62 -1.38
CA ILE A 328 -9.12 -20.63 -0.31
C ILE A 328 -10.20 -20.80 0.76
N LEU A 329 -11.46 -20.92 0.34
CA LEU A 329 -12.61 -21.04 1.25
C LEU A 329 -12.54 -22.30 2.11
N THR A 330 -12.17 -23.44 1.51
CA THR A 330 -12.06 -24.72 2.24
C THR A 330 -10.78 -24.83 3.08
N GLY A 331 -9.78 -23.98 2.81
CA GLY A 331 -8.46 -24.09 3.43
C GLY A 331 -7.63 -25.27 2.93
N GLU A 332 -8.01 -25.86 1.79
CA GLU A 332 -7.30 -26.98 1.18
C GLU A 332 -5.82 -26.69 0.92
N SER A 333 -5.02 -27.75 0.90
CA SER A 333 -3.59 -27.60 0.64
C SER A 333 -3.33 -27.26 -0.81
N ASN A 334 -2.74 -26.08 -1.03
CA ASN A 334 -2.23 -25.65 -2.33
C ASN A 334 -0.83 -25.05 -2.13
N VAL A 335 0.10 -25.40 -3.00
CA VAL A 335 1.52 -24.99 -2.89
C VAL A 335 1.65 -23.46 -2.92
N PHE A 336 0.86 -22.79 -3.75
CA PHE A 336 0.93 -21.34 -3.92
C PHE A 336 0.34 -20.55 -2.75
N MET A 337 -0.49 -21.16 -1.89
CA MET A 337 -1.09 -20.47 -0.74
C MET A 337 -0.08 -19.92 0.27
N GLY A 338 1.10 -20.52 0.39
CA GLY A 338 2.19 -19.96 1.19
C GLY A 338 2.61 -18.58 0.68
N SER A 339 2.65 -18.39 -0.64
CA SER A 339 2.99 -17.10 -1.26
C SER A 339 1.86 -16.09 -1.15
N VAL A 340 0.60 -16.52 -1.24
CA VAL A 340 -0.58 -15.66 -1.01
C VAL A 340 -0.57 -15.14 0.42
N THR A 341 -0.32 -16.02 1.41
CA THR A 341 -0.28 -15.66 2.83
C THR A 341 0.86 -14.69 3.14
N GLU A 342 2.05 -14.92 2.57
CA GLU A 342 3.22 -14.03 2.72
C GLU A 342 2.95 -12.67 2.06
N ASN A 343 2.33 -12.63 0.88
CA ASN A 343 1.93 -11.38 0.23
C ASN A 343 0.91 -10.58 1.07
N TYR A 344 -0.05 -11.26 1.68
CA TYR A 344 -1.01 -10.63 2.58
C TYR A 344 -0.32 -9.95 3.78
N VAL A 345 0.64 -10.64 4.41
CA VAL A 345 1.42 -10.06 5.51
C VAL A 345 2.28 -8.89 5.03
N ALA A 346 2.90 -8.99 3.84
CA ALA A 346 3.63 -7.87 3.23
C ALA A 346 2.74 -6.64 3.05
N GLN A 347 1.52 -6.83 2.53
CA GLN A 347 0.52 -5.77 2.37
C GLN A 347 0.14 -5.14 3.73
N ALA A 348 -0.13 -5.96 4.75
CA ALA A 348 -0.49 -5.48 6.08
C ALA A 348 0.64 -4.67 6.73
N LEU A 349 1.88 -5.14 6.64
CA LEU A 349 3.04 -4.41 7.16
C LEU A 349 3.27 -3.08 6.43
N ALA A 350 3.19 -3.08 5.10
CA ALA A 350 3.35 -1.86 4.31
C ALA A 350 2.25 -0.83 4.59
N SER A 351 0.99 -1.25 4.71
CA SER A 351 -0.13 -0.33 5.03
C SER A 351 -0.02 0.28 6.43
N ASN A 352 0.65 -0.39 7.36
CA ASN A 352 0.98 0.11 8.69
C ASN A 352 2.28 0.96 8.72
N GLY A 353 2.89 1.23 7.55
CA GLY A 353 4.03 2.12 7.42
C GLY A 353 5.39 1.46 7.63
N HIS A 354 5.46 0.14 7.69
CA HIS A 354 6.72 -0.57 7.84
C HIS A 354 7.45 -0.72 6.50
N ALA A 355 8.74 -0.41 6.48
CA ALA A 355 9.61 -0.81 5.38
C ALA A 355 9.78 -2.33 5.38
N LEU A 356 9.70 -2.94 4.21
CA LEU A 356 9.75 -4.38 4.08
C LEU A 356 11.18 -4.88 3.89
N PHE A 357 11.63 -5.69 4.82
CA PHE A 357 12.91 -6.40 4.75
C PHE A 357 12.71 -7.89 5.02
N TYR A 358 13.52 -8.74 4.37
CA TYR A 358 13.65 -10.15 4.71
C TYR A 358 15.10 -10.48 5.01
N TRP A 359 15.32 -11.51 5.82
CA TRP A 359 16.66 -11.94 6.15
C TRP A 359 16.94 -13.33 5.58
N ALA A 360 18.14 -13.50 5.02
CA ALA A 360 18.62 -14.79 4.61
C ALA A 360 20.05 -15.00 5.11
N SER A 361 20.30 -16.17 5.70
CA SER A 361 21.63 -16.59 6.11
C SER A 361 22.50 -16.97 4.90
N GLU A 362 23.79 -17.11 5.11
CA GLU A 362 24.72 -17.60 4.09
C GLU A 362 24.45 -19.06 3.68
N HIS A 363 23.81 -19.86 4.55
CA HIS A 363 23.60 -21.29 4.29
C HIS A 363 22.20 -21.60 3.74
N SER A 364 21.18 -21.59 4.57
CA SER A 364 19.84 -22.04 4.12
C SER A 364 18.66 -21.45 4.90
N ALA A 365 18.91 -20.68 5.97
CA ALA A 365 17.84 -20.10 6.74
C ALA A 365 17.37 -18.79 6.10
N GLU A 366 16.06 -18.65 5.91
CA GLU A 366 15.41 -17.43 5.41
C GLU A 366 14.21 -17.10 6.30
N LEU A 367 14.11 -15.84 6.74
CA LEU A 367 12.93 -15.28 7.41
C LEU A 367 12.13 -14.45 6.43
N ASP A 368 10.83 -14.60 6.48
CA ASP A 368 9.92 -13.93 5.56
C ASP A 368 9.98 -12.40 5.71
N PHE A 369 9.99 -11.90 6.97
CA PHE A 369 10.16 -10.46 7.23
C PHE A 369 11.02 -10.20 8.46
N VAL A 370 11.63 -9.01 8.47
CA VAL A 370 12.34 -8.46 9.63
C VAL A 370 11.91 -7.01 9.79
N LEU A 371 11.46 -6.63 10.98
CA LEU A 371 11.07 -5.27 11.31
C LEU A 371 12.02 -4.67 12.33
N GLN A 372 12.14 -3.36 12.29
CA GLN A 372 12.77 -2.57 13.34
C GLN A 372 11.74 -1.68 14.01
N LYS A 373 11.63 -1.77 15.34
CA LYS A 373 10.83 -0.87 16.20
C LYS A 373 11.78 -0.18 17.20
N GLY A 374 12.12 1.06 16.93
CA GLY A 374 13.17 1.75 17.70
C GLY A 374 14.53 1.06 17.55
N SER A 375 15.12 0.61 18.66
CA SER A 375 16.36 -0.18 18.68
C SER A 375 16.13 -1.69 18.53
N GLU A 376 14.90 -2.16 18.65
CA GLU A 376 14.59 -3.60 18.59
C GLU A 376 14.42 -4.09 17.17
N VAL A 377 14.95 -5.28 16.90
CA VAL A 377 14.80 -5.98 15.62
C VAL A 377 14.00 -7.25 15.84
N ILE A 378 12.89 -7.38 15.13
CA ILE A 378 11.90 -8.44 15.30
C ILE A 378 11.88 -9.31 14.05
N GLY A 379 12.15 -10.63 14.23
CA GLY A 379 12.00 -11.61 13.15
C GLY A 379 10.55 -12.06 13.01
N ILE A 380 10.07 -12.14 11.78
CA ILE A 380 8.71 -12.56 11.44
C ILE A 380 8.76 -13.76 10.50
N GLU A 381 8.08 -14.81 10.89
CA GLU A 381 7.85 -16.01 10.09
C GLU A 381 6.37 -16.15 9.77
N VAL A 382 6.04 -16.44 8.51
CA VAL A 382 4.66 -16.62 8.03
C VAL A 382 4.43 -18.08 7.67
N LYS A 383 3.42 -18.70 8.25
CA LYS A 383 3.05 -20.09 7.97
C LYS A 383 1.59 -20.19 7.57
N LYS A 384 1.32 -20.89 6.48
CA LYS A 384 -0.03 -21.33 6.14
C LYS A 384 -0.48 -22.41 7.12
N GLY A 385 -1.71 -22.33 7.58
CA GLY A 385 -2.35 -23.36 8.42
C GLY A 385 -1.80 -23.41 9.84
N THR A 386 -2.00 -24.57 10.48
CA THR A 386 -1.70 -24.77 11.92
C THR A 386 -0.40 -25.50 12.20
N LYS A 387 0.27 -26.09 11.20
CA LYS A 387 1.59 -26.75 11.37
C LYS A 387 2.70 -25.71 11.32
N VAL A 388 3.36 -25.44 12.45
CA VAL A 388 4.17 -24.24 12.66
C VAL A 388 5.63 -24.53 13.08
N HIS A 389 6.27 -25.54 12.52
CA HIS A 389 7.71 -25.70 12.72
C HIS A 389 8.52 -24.76 11.81
N SER A 390 9.39 -23.94 12.39
CA SER A 390 10.29 -23.06 11.66
C SER A 390 11.71 -23.16 12.19
N LYS A 391 12.59 -23.77 11.38
CA LYS A 391 14.03 -23.81 11.66
C LYS A 391 14.66 -22.41 11.48
N SER A 392 14.22 -21.64 10.49
CA SER A 392 14.80 -20.34 10.17
C SER A 392 14.59 -19.32 11.29
N LEU A 393 13.39 -19.27 11.89
CA LEU A 393 13.10 -18.39 13.01
C LEU A 393 13.98 -18.74 14.23
N SER A 394 14.18 -20.04 14.50
CA SER A 394 15.07 -20.50 15.59
C SER A 394 16.52 -20.09 15.35
N VAL A 395 17.03 -20.19 14.12
CA VAL A 395 18.38 -19.72 13.75
C VAL A 395 18.53 -18.23 13.97
N PHE A 396 17.50 -17.42 13.57
CA PHE A 396 17.52 -15.98 13.77
C PHE A 396 17.52 -15.62 15.25
N ILE A 397 16.66 -16.24 16.06
CA ILE A 397 16.58 -16.04 17.51
C ILE A 397 17.92 -16.36 18.20
N GLN A 398 18.54 -17.50 17.86
CA GLN A 398 19.83 -17.87 18.42
C GLN A 398 20.94 -16.88 18.07
N LYS A 399 20.96 -16.39 16.81
CA LYS A 399 22.00 -15.51 16.31
C LYS A 399 21.88 -14.08 16.83
N TYR A 400 20.66 -13.52 16.86
CA TYR A 400 20.44 -12.08 17.13
C TYR A 400 19.79 -11.80 18.49
N LYS A 401 19.25 -12.82 19.16
CA LYS A 401 18.62 -12.74 20.49
C LYS A 401 17.61 -11.58 20.63
N PRO A 402 16.62 -11.48 19.72
CA PRO A 402 15.60 -10.46 19.82
C PRO A 402 14.81 -10.61 21.13
N SER A 403 14.23 -9.52 21.61
CA SER A 403 13.35 -9.55 22.81
C SER A 403 12.13 -10.46 22.57
N TYR A 404 11.61 -10.47 21.36
CA TYR A 404 10.60 -11.41 20.86
C TYR A 404 10.68 -11.54 19.34
N SER A 405 10.01 -12.56 18.84
CA SER A 405 9.77 -12.77 17.40
C SER A 405 8.30 -13.10 17.18
N ILE A 406 7.82 -12.92 15.96
CA ILE A 406 6.42 -13.15 15.61
C ILE A 406 6.33 -14.33 14.66
N ARG A 407 5.36 -15.22 14.91
CA ARG A 407 4.95 -16.24 13.97
C ARG A 407 3.48 -16.02 13.60
N PHE A 408 3.23 -15.70 12.35
CA PHE A 408 1.89 -15.69 11.78
C PHE A 408 1.46 -17.09 11.36
N SER A 409 0.23 -17.46 11.70
CA SER A 409 -0.40 -18.72 11.28
C SER A 409 -1.92 -18.66 11.40
N GLU A 410 -2.62 -19.75 11.08
CA GLU A 410 -4.04 -19.86 11.37
C GLU A 410 -4.35 -20.26 12.83
N LYS A 411 -3.32 -20.43 13.68
CA LYS A 411 -3.52 -20.65 15.12
C LYS A 411 -3.98 -19.36 15.80
N ASN A 412 -4.76 -19.53 16.86
CA ASN A 412 -5.17 -18.45 17.75
C ASN A 412 -3.97 -17.80 18.45
N PHE A 413 -4.18 -16.66 19.09
CA PHE A 413 -3.13 -15.96 19.84
C PHE A 413 -2.49 -16.85 20.89
N GLY A 414 -1.20 -16.68 21.08
CA GLY A 414 -0.44 -17.37 22.09
C GLY A 414 0.96 -16.76 22.25
N LYS A 415 1.53 -16.94 23.44
CA LYS A 415 2.84 -16.41 23.77
C LYS A 415 3.70 -17.48 24.41
N THR A 416 4.95 -17.54 24.00
CA THR A 416 6.04 -18.22 24.71
C THR A 416 7.08 -17.19 25.11
N GLU A 417 8.13 -17.59 25.81
CA GLU A 417 9.17 -16.67 26.30
C GLU A 417 9.68 -15.69 25.26
N ASN A 418 10.00 -16.17 24.04
CA ASN A 418 10.65 -15.36 23.00
C ASN A 418 9.83 -15.28 21.69
N MET A 419 8.57 -15.73 21.69
CA MET A 419 7.79 -15.80 20.46
C MET A 419 6.30 -15.53 20.71
N LEU A 420 5.76 -14.63 19.90
CA LEU A 420 4.34 -14.36 19.79
C LEU A 420 3.75 -15.18 18.63
N SER A 421 2.77 -16.01 18.92
CA SER A 421 1.92 -16.64 17.90
C SER A 421 0.76 -15.71 17.62
N VAL A 422 0.72 -15.15 16.43
CA VAL A 422 -0.29 -14.18 16.02
C VAL A 422 -1.11 -14.77 14.87
N PRO A 423 -2.44 -14.78 14.96
CA PRO A 423 -3.28 -15.20 13.85
C PRO A 423 -3.06 -14.33 12.63
N LEU A 424 -3.12 -14.92 11.42
CA LEU A 424 -2.97 -14.18 10.17
C LEU A 424 -3.93 -12.99 10.07
N TYR A 425 -5.18 -13.17 10.48
CA TYR A 425 -6.17 -12.09 10.46
C TYR A 425 -5.81 -10.90 11.36
N ALA A 426 -4.84 -11.03 12.27
CA ALA A 426 -4.38 -9.97 13.14
C ALA A 426 -3.11 -9.24 12.64
N ALA A 427 -2.67 -9.48 11.40
CA ALA A 427 -1.47 -8.84 10.84
C ALA A 427 -1.59 -7.30 10.79
N PHE A 428 -2.81 -6.76 10.73
CA PHE A 428 -3.06 -5.32 10.77
C PHE A 428 -2.77 -4.65 12.13
N CYS A 429 -2.50 -5.44 13.18
CA CYS A 429 -2.17 -4.94 14.51
C CYS A 429 -0.67 -4.64 14.69
N ILE A 430 0.20 -5.07 13.76
CA ILE A 430 1.66 -4.86 13.85
C ILE A 430 2.00 -3.41 13.42
#